data_75eab43c696448b927563552425f95d7
#
_entry.id   75eab43c696448b927563552425f95d7
#
_cell.length_a   1.000
_cell.length_b   1.000
_cell.length_c   1.000
_cell.angle_alpha   90.00
_cell.angle_beta   90.00
_cell.angle_gamma   90.00
#
_symmetry.space_group_name_H-M   'P 1'
#
loop_
_entity.id
_entity.type
_entity.pdbx_description
1 polymer ?
#
loop_
_entity_poly.entity_id
_entity_poly.type
_entity_poly.pdbx_seq_one_letter_code
_entity_poly.pdbx_strand_id
1 'polypeptide(L)'
;HYHIGSQIIKLEDMISPLKKVMDVYIKLKTMSPTLDTINLGGGFAVPYVKRKMYSAESVVKRVLKTLKEIADRREIPHPNIIVEWGRHLVAPAQITIYRIISQKPIVKSTASSWYIIDGSFINDLLDTWAIHQKWHVVPVNYLNTERLSRVWLAGSSCDSDDKYTGNCNYVPLPRLEDLGQNDK
;
A
#
# COMPACT_ATOMS: atom_id res chain seq x y z
N HIS A 1 14.43 -8.10 -15.71
CA HIS A 1 13.68 -7.48 -14.61
C HIS A 1 12.94 -6.24 -15.08
N TYR A 2 11.72 -6.05 -14.60
CA TYR A 2 10.99 -4.79 -14.70
C TYR A 2 10.12 -4.56 -13.44
N HIS A 3 9.73 -3.32 -13.21
CA HIS A 3 8.86 -2.93 -12.11
C HIS A 3 7.90 -1.85 -12.60
N ILE A 4 6.60 -2.02 -12.35
CA ILE A 4 5.55 -1.15 -12.89
C ILE A 4 4.97 -0.17 -11.86
N GLY A 5 5.51 -0.15 -10.67
CA GLY A 5 5.06 0.68 -9.57
C GLY A 5 4.63 -0.10 -8.34
N SER A 6 4.13 0.61 -7.32
CA SER A 6 3.67 0.05 -6.05
C SER A 6 2.16 0.09 -5.95
N GLN A 7 1.57 -0.82 -5.15
CA GLN A 7 0.13 -0.85 -4.88
C GLN A 7 -0.75 -0.89 -6.15
N ILE A 8 -0.43 -1.80 -7.06
CA ILE A 8 -1.20 -2.01 -8.29
C ILE A 8 -2.51 -2.71 -7.94
N ILE A 9 -3.61 -1.98 -7.95
CA ILE A 9 -4.92 -2.43 -7.45
C ILE A 9 -5.83 -3.04 -8.52
N LYS A 10 -5.45 -2.92 -9.79
CA LYS A 10 -6.20 -3.52 -10.90
C LYS A 10 -5.41 -4.65 -11.53
N LEU A 11 -6.06 -5.80 -11.71
CA LEU A 11 -5.43 -6.97 -12.32
C LEU A 11 -4.89 -6.67 -13.73
N GLU A 12 -5.62 -5.93 -14.53
CA GLU A 12 -5.23 -5.61 -15.90
C GLU A 12 -3.96 -4.76 -15.96
N ASP A 13 -3.71 -3.90 -14.96
CA ASP A 13 -2.48 -3.10 -14.89
C ASP A 13 -1.25 -4.00 -14.59
N MET A 14 -1.44 -5.14 -13.93
CA MET A 14 -0.40 -6.16 -13.76
C MET A 14 -0.14 -6.96 -15.03
N ILE A 15 -1.16 -7.18 -15.86
CA ILE A 15 -1.11 -8.06 -17.03
C ILE A 15 -0.71 -7.31 -18.31
N SER A 16 -1.20 -6.09 -18.50
CA SER A 16 -1.01 -5.35 -19.75
C SER A 16 0.46 -5.15 -20.15
N PRO A 17 1.42 -4.95 -19.24
CA PRO A 17 2.83 -4.80 -19.60
C PRO A 17 3.49 -6.06 -20.14
N LEU A 18 2.93 -7.26 -19.84
CA LEU A 18 3.56 -8.54 -20.18
C LEU A 18 3.84 -8.72 -21.67
N LYS A 19 3.00 -8.21 -22.55
CA LYS A 19 3.26 -8.28 -24.00
C LYS A 19 4.55 -7.56 -24.36
N LYS A 20 4.70 -6.32 -23.90
CA LYS A 20 5.88 -5.51 -24.16
C LYS A 20 7.15 -6.13 -23.55
N VAL A 21 7.01 -6.67 -22.33
CA VAL A 21 8.12 -7.36 -21.65
C VAL A 21 8.53 -8.60 -22.42
N MET A 22 7.58 -9.40 -22.91
CA MET A 22 7.88 -10.58 -23.72
C MET A 22 8.54 -10.21 -25.05
N ASP A 23 8.12 -9.16 -25.72
CA ASP A 23 8.78 -8.68 -26.95
C ASP A 23 10.24 -8.30 -26.69
N VAL A 24 10.54 -7.65 -25.55
CA VAL A 24 11.92 -7.36 -25.13
C VAL A 24 12.68 -8.63 -24.79
N TYR A 25 12.07 -9.53 -24.00
CA TYR A 25 12.69 -10.81 -23.61
C TYR A 25 13.10 -11.64 -24.84
N ILE A 26 12.21 -11.74 -25.84
CA ILE A 26 12.47 -12.50 -27.07
C ILE A 26 13.69 -11.93 -27.82
N LYS A 27 13.76 -10.59 -27.96
CA LYS A 27 14.91 -9.91 -28.57
C LYS A 27 16.21 -10.19 -27.79
N LEU A 28 16.17 -10.12 -26.46
CA LEU A 28 17.33 -10.38 -25.63
C LEU A 28 17.74 -11.86 -25.69
N LYS A 29 16.80 -12.78 -25.78
CA LYS A 29 17.06 -14.21 -25.90
C LYS A 29 17.77 -14.56 -27.21
N THR A 30 17.50 -13.84 -28.30
CA THR A 30 18.26 -14.02 -29.57
C THR A 30 19.72 -13.59 -29.43
N MET A 31 20.01 -12.60 -28.56
CA MET A 31 21.37 -12.13 -28.29
C MET A 31 22.08 -13.00 -27.23
N SER A 32 21.34 -13.56 -26.31
CA SER A 32 21.81 -14.41 -25.22
C SER A 32 20.94 -15.67 -25.10
N PRO A 33 21.27 -16.75 -25.81
CA PRO A 33 20.45 -17.97 -25.84
C PRO A 33 20.26 -18.65 -24.49
N THR A 34 21.14 -18.39 -23.54
CA THR A 34 21.07 -18.90 -22.16
C THR A 34 20.05 -18.13 -21.28
N LEU A 35 19.54 -17.00 -21.75
CA LEU A 35 18.52 -16.24 -21.03
C LEU A 35 17.24 -17.08 -20.93
N ASP A 36 16.80 -17.42 -19.70
CA ASP A 36 15.67 -18.31 -19.45
C ASP A 36 14.66 -17.76 -18.43
N THR A 37 14.93 -16.61 -17.83
CA THR A 37 14.17 -16.11 -16.69
C THR A 37 13.67 -14.66 -16.92
N ILE A 38 12.45 -14.39 -16.49
CA ILE A 38 11.88 -13.04 -16.42
C ILE A 38 11.53 -12.74 -14.96
N ASN A 39 12.07 -11.65 -14.42
CA ASN A 39 11.64 -11.13 -13.14
C ASN A 39 10.56 -10.06 -13.37
N LEU A 40 9.36 -10.31 -12.86
CA LEU A 40 8.17 -9.46 -13.01
C LEU A 40 8.15 -8.28 -12.02
N GLY A 41 9.16 -8.18 -11.14
CA GLY A 41 9.24 -7.16 -10.11
C GLY A 41 8.17 -7.28 -9.04
N GLY A 42 7.95 -6.17 -8.36
CA GLY A 42 6.98 -6.05 -7.29
C GLY A 42 5.66 -5.39 -7.71
N GLY A 43 5.06 -4.68 -6.78
CA GLY A 43 3.86 -3.88 -7.01
C GLY A 43 2.55 -4.56 -6.63
N PHE A 44 2.57 -5.83 -6.23
CA PHE A 44 1.37 -6.53 -5.78
C PHE A 44 0.76 -5.83 -4.57
N ALA A 45 -0.50 -5.41 -4.69
CA ALA A 45 -1.14 -4.56 -3.71
C ALA A 45 -1.51 -5.29 -2.41
N VAL A 46 -1.49 -4.54 -1.31
CA VAL A 46 -1.98 -4.95 0.01
C VAL A 46 -3.26 -4.18 0.32
N PRO A 47 -4.31 -4.83 0.82
CA PRO A 47 -5.57 -4.16 1.15
C PRO A 47 -5.47 -3.44 2.52
N TYR A 48 -4.77 -2.31 2.55
CA TYR A 48 -4.68 -1.46 3.76
C TYR A 48 -6.01 -0.79 4.16
N VAL A 49 -7.01 -0.85 3.28
CA VAL A 49 -8.36 -0.36 3.55
C VAL A 49 -9.37 -1.37 3.04
N LYS A 50 -10.59 -1.36 3.56
CA LYS A 50 -11.64 -2.29 3.13
C LYS A 50 -11.96 -2.08 1.64
N ARG A 51 -11.37 -2.89 0.79
CA ARG A 51 -11.52 -2.86 -0.66
C ARG A 51 -11.48 -4.27 -1.22
N LYS A 52 -12.38 -4.56 -2.17
CA LYS A 52 -12.30 -5.81 -2.93
C LYS A 52 -11.09 -5.76 -3.86
N MET A 53 -10.23 -6.75 -3.74
CA MET A 53 -9.02 -6.89 -4.55
C MET A 53 -8.97 -8.26 -5.21
N TYR A 54 -8.11 -8.37 -6.21
CA TYR A 54 -7.79 -9.66 -6.81
C TYR A 54 -6.91 -10.50 -5.86
N SER A 55 -6.97 -11.82 -5.99
CA SER A 55 -6.11 -12.73 -5.22
C SER A 55 -4.76 -12.97 -5.92
N ALA A 56 -3.75 -13.35 -5.14
CA ALA A 56 -2.45 -13.76 -5.68
C ALA A 56 -2.60 -14.90 -6.70
N GLU A 57 -3.47 -15.86 -6.40
CA GLU A 57 -3.77 -16.97 -7.30
C GLU A 57 -4.31 -16.49 -8.66
N SER A 58 -5.24 -15.52 -8.68
CA SER A 58 -5.79 -15.00 -9.93
C SER A 58 -4.74 -14.26 -10.77
N VAL A 59 -3.82 -13.54 -10.12
CA VAL A 59 -2.70 -12.89 -10.81
C VAL A 59 -1.77 -13.93 -11.40
N VAL A 60 -1.32 -14.90 -10.60
CA VAL A 60 -0.40 -15.96 -11.06
C VAL A 60 -1.00 -16.71 -12.23
N LYS A 61 -2.26 -17.17 -12.11
CA LYS A 61 -2.94 -17.88 -13.21
C LYS A 61 -2.99 -17.03 -14.51
N ARG A 62 -3.31 -15.75 -14.39
CA ARG A 62 -3.42 -14.86 -15.55
C ARG A 62 -2.06 -14.55 -16.16
N VAL A 63 -1.03 -14.31 -15.34
CA VAL A 63 0.35 -14.10 -15.78
C VAL A 63 0.86 -15.32 -16.53
N LEU A 64 0.79 -16.51 -15.91
CA LEU A 64 1.26 -17.77 -16.51
C LEU A 64 0.56 -18.05 -17.83
N LYS A 65 -0.78 -17.90 -17.87
CA LYS A 65 -1.56 -18.06 -19.10
C LYS A 65 -1.07 -17.12 -20.20
N THR A 66 -0.91 -15.85 -19.89
CA THR A 66 -0.49 -14.82 -20.86
C THR A 66 0.91 -15.08 -21.40
N LEU A 67 1.87 -15.40 -20.52
CA LEU A 67 3.25 -15.70 -20.90
C LEU A 67 3.34 -16.97 -21.76
N LYS A 68 2.61 -18.01 -21.34
CA LYS A 68 2.52 -19.26 -22.12
C LYS A 68 1.97 -19.01 -23.54
N GLU A 69 0.83 -18.33 -23.65
CA GLU A 69 0.23 -18.03 -24.95
C GLU A 69 1.15 -17.21 -25.87
N ILE A 70 1.97 -16.32 -25.31
CA ILE A 70 2.94 -15.56 -26.11
C ILE A 70 4.12 -16.44 -26.50
N ALA A 71 4.67 -17.24 -25.58
CA ALA A 71 5.80 -18.12 -25.84
C ALA A 71 5.45 -19.17 -26.91
N ASP A 72 4.28 -19.83 -26.78
CA ASP A 72 3.80 -20.82 -27.74
C ASP A 72 3.64 -20.21 -29.14
N ARG A 73 3.06 -19.01 -29.27
CA ARG A 73 2.92 -18.31 -30.56
C ARG A 73 4.24 -17.88 -31.18
N ARG A 74 5.26 -17.70 -30.40
CA ARG A 74 6.60 -17.28 -30.83
C ARG A 74 7.58 -18.44 -30.92
N GLU A 75 7.11 -19.66 -30.65
CA GLU A 75 7.88 -20.91 -30.72
C GLU A 75 9.16 -20.85 -29.88
N ILE A 76 9.07 -20.26 -28.66
CA ILE A 76 10.18 -20.18 -27.70
C ILE A 76 9.85 -20.96 -26.44
N PRO A 77 10.89 -21.48 -25.73
CA PRO A 77 10.70 -22.10 -24.41
C PRO A 77 10.02 -21.15 -23.43
N HIS A 78 9.16 -21.68 -22.56
CA HIS A 78 8.52 -20.91 -21.51
C HIS A 78 9.58 -20.38 -20.52
N PRO A 79 9.59 -19.09 -20.21
CA PRO A 79 10.56 -18.55 -19.26
C PRO A 79 10.23 -18.96 -17.83
N ASN A 80 11.27 -19.11 -17.02
CA ASN A 80 11.14 -19.11 -15.57
C ASN A 80 10.68 -17.71 -15.08
N ILE A 81 9.96 -17.67 -13.95
CA ILE A 81 9.39 -16.44 -13.44
C ILE A 81 9.85 -16.19 -12.01
N ILE A 82 10.31 -14.96 -11.77
CA ILE A 82 10.60 -14.44 -10.44
C ILE A 82 9.63 -13.29 -10.16
N VAL A 83 9.17 -13.18 -8.93
CA VAL A 83 8.35 -12.06 -8.43
C VAL A 83 8.95 -11.49 -7.14
N GLU A 84 8.74 -10.18 -6.92
CA GLU A 84 9.26 -9.44 -5.76
C GLU A 84 8.10 -8.86 -4.92
N TRP A 85 7.16 -9.71 -4.54
CA TRP A 85 5.93 -9.29 -3.83
C TRP A 85 6.14 -9.15 -2.31
N GLY A 86 7.28 -8.58 -1.90
CA GLY A 86 7.68 -8.47 -0.50
C GLY A 86 6.62 -7.82 0.38
N ARG A 87 6.11 -6.67 -0.02
CA ARG A 87 5.05 -5.98 0.72
C ARG A 87 3.83 -6.86 0.97
N HIS A 88 3.37 -7.57 -0.04
CA HIS A 88 2.21 -8.46 0.07
C HIS A 88 2.40 -9.56 1.11
N LEU A 89 3.62 -10.07 1.22
CA LEU A 89 3.95 -11.15 2.16
C LEU A 89 4.09 -10.66 3.60
N VAL A 90 4.71 -9.48 3.82
CA VAL A 90 5.11 -9.05 5.16
C VAL A 90 4.20 -7.98 5.79
N ALA A 91 3.52 -7.17 5.00
CA ALA A 91 2.71 -6.07 5.53
C ALA A 91 1.59 -6.51 6.49
N PRO A 92 0.90 -7.66 6.28
CA PRO A 92 -0.13 -8.12 7.21
C PRO A 92 0.41 -8.55 8.58
N ALA A 93 1.72 -8.76 8.72
CA ALA A 93 2.37 -9.21 9.95
C ALA A 93 2.86 -8.05 10.83
N GLN A 94 2.64 -6.80 10.41
CA GLN A 94 3.17 -5.62 11.10
C GLN A 94 2.06 -4.61 11.42
N ILE A 95 2.12 -4.03 12.62
CA ILE A 95 1.32 -2.88 13.04
C ILE A 95 2.26 -1.80 13.57
N THR A 96 1.86 -0.54 13.43
CA THR A 96 2.54 0.60 14.05
C THR A 96 1.61 1.23 15.07
N ILE A 97 2.09 1.45 16.27
CA ILE A 97 1.32 2.01 17.39
C ILE A 97 1.91 3.38 17.73
N TYR A 98 1.04 4.37 17.84
CA TYR A 98 1.40 5.71 18.24
C TYR A 98 0.59 6.15 19.47
N ARG A 99 1.17 7.01 20.28
CA ARG A 99 0.48 7.72 21.35
C ARG A 99 0.05 9.08 20.82
N ILE A 100 -1.16 9.49 21.17
CA ILE A 100 -1.60 10.87 20.98
C ILE A 100 -1.02 11.70 22.12
N ILE A 101 -0.17 12.68 21.79
CA ILE A 101 0.56 13.52 22.76
C ILE A 101 -0.07 14.91 22.92
N SER A 102 -0.88 15.35 21.96
CA SER A 102 -1.51 16.66 22.00
C SER A 102 -2.75 16.73 21.09
N GLN A 103 -3.61 17.69 21.36
CA GLN A 103 -4.77 18.03 20.56
C GLN A 103 -4.77 19.54 20.24
N LYS A 104 -5.13 19.87 18.99
CA LYS A 104 -5.33 21.25 18.56
C LYS A 104 -6.66 21.36 17.80
N PRO A 105 -7.60 22.23 18.24
CA PRO A 105 -8.87 22.40 17.54
C PRO A 105 -8.68 23.01 16.14
N ILE A 106 -9.59 22.68 15.24
CA ILE A 106 -9.64 23.21 13.87
C ILE A 106 -10.98 23.91 13.68
N VAL A 107 -10.93 25.07 13.04
CA VAL A 107 -12.13 25.85 12.71
C VAL A 107 -12.41 25.73 11.21
N LYS A 108 -13.70 25.54 10.86
CA LYS A 108 -14.17 25.49 9.46
C LYS A 108 -13.51 24.43 8.60
N SER A 109 -13.46 23.17 9.07
CA SER A 109 -12.90 22.03 8.34
C SER A 109 -13.78 20.79 8.44
N THR A 110 -13.45 19.76 7.66
CA THR A 110 -14.04 18.40 7.75
C THR A 110 -13.66 17.69 9.05
N ALA A 111 -12.51 18.02 9.62
CA ALA A 111 -12.06 17.56 10.92
C ALA A 111 -12.25 18.64 11.98
N SER A 112 -12.55 18.25 13.21
CA SER A 112 -12.72 19.13 14.36
C SER A 112 -11.41 19.44 15.08
N SER A 113 -10.42 18.57 14.96
CA SER A 113 -9.14 18.67 15.67
C SER A 113 -8.00 18.00 14.93
N TRP A 114 -6.79 18.50 15.18
CA TRP A 114 -5.56 17.75 15.01
C TRP A 114 -5.30 16.92 16.26
N TYR A 115 -4.93 15.65 16.08
CA TYR A 115 -4.29 14.84 17.09
C TYR A 115 -2.83 14.67 16.70
N ILE A 116 -1.93 15.12 17.58
CA ILE A 116 -0.49 15.02 17.37
C ILE A 116 -0.02 13.70 17.95
N ILE A 117 0.73 12.93 17.19
CA ILE A 117 1.27 11.64 17.59
C ILE A 117 2.75 11.75 17.95
N ASP A 118 3.27 10.79 18.71
CA ASP A 118 4.68 10.68 19.10
C ASP A 118 5.58 10.03 18.03
N GLY A 119 5.11 9.97 16.79
CA GLY A 119 5.83 9.45 15.64
C GLY A 119 5.77 10.40 14.44
N SER A 120 6.12 9.89 13.26
CA SER A 120 6.15 10.65 12.01
C SER A 120 5.65 9.82 10.85
N PHE A 121 4.66 10.33 10.12
CA PHE A 121 4.15 9.65 8.91
C PHE A 121 5.20 9.62 7.79
N ILE A 122 6.08 10.61 7.73
CA ILE A 122 7.14 10.66 6.72
C ILE A 122 8.23 9.64 7.03
N ASN A 123 8.63 9.51 8.29
CA ASN A 123 9.71 8.60 8.68
C ASN A 123 9.24 7.15 8.85
N ASP A 124 8.07 6.95 9.46
CA ASP A 124 7.59 5.62 9.85
C ASP A 124 6.71 4.99 8.79
N LEU A 125 5.94 5.82 8.06
CA LEU A 125 4.96 5.42 7.04
C LEU A 125 5.12 6.28 5.78
N LEU A 126 6.31 6.28 5.19
CA LEU A 126 6.72 7.13 4.06
C LEU A 126 5.71 7.14 2.90
N ASP A 127 5.04 6.04 2.63
CA ASP A 127 4.05 5.92 1.58
C ASP A 127 2.81 6.82 1.80
N THR A 128 2.60 7.30 3.03
CA THR A 128 1.58 8.33 3.32
C THR A 128 1.81 9.57 2.47
N TRP A 129 3.05 10.00 2.40
CA TRP A 129 3.49 11.15 1.61
C TRP A 129 3.78 10.76 0.15
N ALA A 130 4.59 9.72 -0.08
CA ALA A 130 5.13 9.40 -1.40
C ALA A 130 4.07 8.98 -2.43
N ILE A 131 3.04 8.25 -2.01
CA ILE A 131 1.98 7.73 -2.89
C ILE A 131 0.57 7.96 -2.32
N HIS A 132 0.42 8.82 -1.32
CA HIS A 132 -0.85 9.10 -0.65
C HIS A 132 -1.56 7.83 -0.14
N GLN A 133 -0.77 6.86 0.37
CA GLN A 133 -1.29 5.61 0.90
C GLN A 133 -2.27 5.86 2.03
N LYS A 134 -3.40 5.17 1.99
CA LYS A 134 -4.39 5.17 3.07
C LYS A 134 -4.26 3.92 3.92
N TRP A 135 -4.34 4.11 5.24
CA TRP A 135 -4.11 3.10 6.24
C TRP A 135 -5.39 2.75 6.99
N HIS A 136 -5.45 1.54 7.53
CA HIS A 136 -6.38 1.23 8.61
C HIS A 136 -5.86 1.91 9.88
N VAL A 137 -6.68 2.81 10.42
CA VAL A 137 -6.40 3.45 11.69
C VAL A 137 -7.49 3.03 12.66
N VAL A 138 -7.07 2.43 13.78
CA VAL A 138 -7.97 1.98 14.85
C VAL A 138 -7.44 2.48 16.18
N PRO A 139 -8.31 2.91 17.11
CA PRO A 139 -7.88 3.24 18.46
C PRO A 139 -7.49 1.96 19.19
N VAL A 140 -6.37 1.96 19.92
CA VAL A 140 -5.98 0.84 20.79
C VAL A 140 -6.80 0.87 22.08
N ASN A 141 -7.07 2.07 22.57
CA ASN A 141 -7.93 2.30 23.73
C ASN A 141 -9.34 2.67 23.26
N TYR A 142 -10.36 2.30 24.04
CA TYR A 142 -11.76 2.67 23.80
C TYR A 142 -12.31 2.23 22.43
N LEU A 143 -11.95 1.03 21.98
CA LEU A 143 -12.38 0.43 20.71
C LEU A 143 -13.90 0.45 20.49
N ASN A 144 -14.68 0.32 21.57
CA ASN A 144 -16.13 0.20 21.53
C ASN A 144 -16.87 1.52 21.83
N THR A 145 -16.16 2.65 21.88
CA THR A 145 -16.84 3.93 22.13
C THR A 145 -17.62 4.40 20.90
N GLU A 146 -18.83 4.90 21.14
CA GLU A 146 -19.62 5.58 20.11
C GLU A 146 -19.28 7.08 20.00
N ARG A 147 -18.55 7.63 20.99
CA ARG A 147 -18.17 9.03 21.06
C ARG A 147 -16.88 9.31 20.28
N LEU A 148 -17.04 9.47 18.97
CA LEU A 148 -15.93 9.72 18.07
C LEU A 148 -15.86 11.20 17.64
N SER A 149 -14.65 11.70 17.50
CA SER A 149 -14.33 12.96 16.80
C SER A 149 -13.79 12.69 15.41
N ARG A 150 -14.07 13.59 14.49
CA ARG A 150 -13.40 13.63 13.18
C ARG A 150 -12.07 14.33 13.36
N VAL A 151 -10.97 13.64 13.19
CA VAL A 151 -9.65 14.20 13.44
C VAL A 151 -8.74 14.05 12.23
N TRP A 152 -7.75 14.92 12.15
CA TRP A 152 -6.55 14.72 11.37
C TRP A 152 -5.42 14.31 12.31
N LEU A 153 -4.50 13.48 11.81
CA LEU A 153 -3.31 13.11 12.56
C LEU A 153 -2.11 13.89 12.02
N ALA A 154 -1.27 14.40 12.91
CA ALA A 154 -0.01 15.02 12.57
C ALA A 154 1.11 14.33 13.33
N GLY A 155 2.25 14.14 12.66
CA GLY A 155 3.47 13.70 13.32
C GLY A 155 4.11 14.79 14.16
N SER A 156 5.18 14.44 14.85
CA SER A 156 5.92 15.33 15.75
C SER A 156 7.10 16.05 15.05
N SER A 157 7.29 15.84 13.75
CA SER A 157 8.34 16.54 13.00
C SER A 157 7.92 17.98 12.65
N CYS A 158 8.88 18.80 12.21
CA CYS A 158 8.60 20.18 11.76
C CYS A 158 8.11 20.25 10.30
N ASP A 159 8.00 19.12 9.60
CA ASP A 159 7.58 19.07 8.21
C ASP A 159 6.05 19.24 8.07
N SER A 160 5.60 20.16 7.22
CA SER A 160 4.18 20.45 7.00
C SER A 160 3.41 19.28 6.34
N ASP A 161 4.11 18.32 5.75
CA ASP A 161 3.54 17.14 5.11
C ASP A 161 3.52 15.92 6.03
N ASP A 162 4.04 16.05 7.26
CA ASP A 162 3.96 15.03 8.30
C ASP A 162 2.55 14.94 8.89
N LYS A 163 1.61 14.53 8.06
CA LYS A 163 0.18 14.50 8.39
C LYS A 163 -0.56 13.36 7.71
N TYR A 164 -1.70 12.98 8.29
CA TYR A 164 -2.62 12.00 7.74
C TYR A 164 -4.08 12.41 7.92
N THR A 165 -4.85 12.41 6.85
CA THR A 165 -6.24 12.88 6.82
C THR A 165 -7.28 11.77 6.67
N GLY A 166 -6.86 10.52 6.51
CA GLY A 166 -7.77 9.37 6.33
C GLY A 166 -8.49 9.32 4.97
N ASN A 167 -9.35 8.32 4.82
CA ASN A 167 -10.06 8.05 3.55
C ASN A 167 -11.19 9.04 3.25
N CYS A 168 -11.82 9.57 4.28
CA CYS A 168 -12.95 10.52 4.18
C CYS A 168 -12.52 11.96 4.50
N ASN A 169 -11.25 12.29 4.28
CA ASN A 169 -10.61 13.54 4.71
C ASN A 169 -10.63 13.74 6.24
N TYR A 170 -10.79 12.68 7.01
CA TYR A 170 -10.63 12.63 8.46
C TYR A 170 -10.50 11.16 8.92
N VAL A 171 -10.07 10.99 10.17
CA VAL A 171 -10.08 9.72 10.89
C VAL A 171 -11.07 9.82 12.04
N PRO A 172 -12.00 8.87 12.21
CA PRO A 172 -12.86 8.83 13.39
C PRO A 172 -12.07 8.19 14.55
N LEU A 173 -11.79 8.97 15.59
CA LEU A 173 -11.12 8.49 16.80
C LEU A 173 -11.88 8.93 18.06
N PRO A 174 -11.70 8.25 19.20
CA PRO A 174 -12.27 8.64 20.48
C PRO A 174 -11.97 10.10 20.82
N ARG A 175 -12.91 10.78 21.48
CA ARG A 175 -12.69 12.13 21.98
C ARG A 175 -11.73 12.07 23.17
N LEU A 176 -10.66 12.85 23.14
CA LEU A 176 -9.71 12.90 24.25
C LEU A 176 -10.32 13.46 25.56
N GLU A 177 -11.34 14.26 25.44
CA GLU A 177 -12.11 14.82 26.58
C GLU A 177 -12.86 13.74 27.38
N ASP A 178 -13.27 12.65 26.70
CA ASP A 178 -13.98 11.52 27.29
C ASP A 178 -13.04 10.48 27.90
N LEU A 179 -11.71 10.63 27.68
CA LEU A 179 -10.70 9.75 28.27
C LEU A 179 -10.48 10.16 29.73
N GLY A 180 -10.64 9.22 30.65
CA GLY A 180 -10.40 9.46 32.09
C GLY A 180 -8.98 9.99 32.35
N GLN A 181 -8.79 10.67 33.50
CA GLN A 181 -7.48 11.23 33.87
C GLN A 181 -6.39 10.17 34.05
N ASN A 182 -6.77 8.90 34.24
CA ASN A 182 -5.85 7.77 34.40
C ASN A 182 -5.38 7.16 33.07
N ASP A 183 -5.89 7.64 31.93
CA ASP A 183 -5.64 7.08 30.60
C ASP A 183 -4.78 7.99 29.71
N LYS A 184 -4.12 8.97 30.32
CA LYS A 184 -3.23 9.94 29.65
C LYS A 184 -1.80 9.43 29.59
#